data_e16460cf061507c288449fb2a75043b0
#
_entry.id   e16460cf061507c288449fb2a75043b0
#
_cell.length_a   1.000
_cell.length_b   1.000
_cell.length_c   1.000
_cell.angle_alpha   90.00
_cell.angle_beta   90.00
_cell.angle_gamma   90.00
#
_symmetry.space_group_name_H-M   'P 1'
#
loop_
_entity.id
_entity.type
_entity.pdbx_description
1 polymer ?
#
loop_
_entity_poly.entity_id
_entity_poly.type
_entity_poly.pdbx_seq_one_letter_code
_entity_poly.pdbx_strand_id
1 'polypeptide(L)' 'MENIQIITVDNPDGTTTEHVIIDHGNEQFTSMLKSTYDAQQAALSAD' A
#
# COMPACT_ATOMS: atom_id res chain seq x y z
N MET A 1 -8.62 12.66 -8.24
CA MET A 1 -8.00 12.65 -6.91
C MET A 1 -7.69 11.23 -6.51
N GLU A 2 -6.55 11.04 -5.88
CA GLU A 2 -6.16 9.71 -5.45
C GLU A 2 -6.70 9.41 -4.07
N ASN A 3 -7.17 8.19 -3.89
CA ASN A 3 -7.59 7.69 -2.60
C ASN A 3 -6.70 6.53 -2.22
N ILE A 4 -6.33 6.48 -0.97
CA ILE A 4 -5.45 5.43 -0.46
C ILE A 4 -6.21 4.62 0.56
N GLN A 5 -6.22 3.30 0.38
CA GLN A 5 -6.80 2.35 1.32
C GLN A 5 -5.73 1.38 1.78
N ILE A 6 -5.84 0.98 3.03
CA ILE A 6 -4.93 -0.04 3.57
C ILE A 6 -5.79 -1.22 3.99
N ILE A 7 -5.45 -2.40 3.46
CA ILE A 7 -6.13 -3.64 3.82
C ILE A 7 -5.16 -4.55 4.57
N THR A 8 -5.67 -5.20 5.58
CA THR A 8 -4.90 -6.17 6.35
C THR A 8 -5.36 -7.56 5.98
N VAL A 9 -4.41 -8.42 5.63
CA VAL A 9 -4.68 -9.81 5.27
C VAL A 9 -4.04 -10.72 6.31
N ASP A 10 -4.84 -11.64 6.86
CA ASP A 10 -4.33 -12.63 7.79
C ASP A 10 -3.76 -13.81 7.02
N ASN A 11 -2.55 -14.19 7.35
CA ASN A 11 -1.87 -15.32 6.72
C ASN A 11 -2.07 -16.60 7.53
N PRO A 12 -2.05 -17.77 6.89
CA PRO A 12 -2.24 -19.03 7.60
C PRO A 12 -1.17 -19.35 8.63
N ASP A 13 0.01 -18.72 8.51
CA ASP A 13 1.11 -18.98 9.44
C ASP A 13 1.05 -18.11 10.71
N GLY A 14 -0.04 -17.36 10.89
CA GLY A 14 -0.24 -16.54 12.06
C GLY A 14 0.30 -15.12 11.95
N THR A 15 0.82 -14.74 10.78
CA THR A 15 1.27 -13.37 10.56
C THR A 15 0.21 -12.58 9.81
N THR A 16 0.41 -11.28 9.71
CA THR A 16 -0.47 -10.40 8.93
C THR A 16 0.35 -9.64 7.90
N THR A 17 -0.29 -9.37 6.78
CA THR A 17 0.31 -8.56 5.71
C THR A 17 -0.60 -7.40 5.41
N GLU A 18 -0.04 -6.21 5.31
CA GLU A 18 -0.81 -5.03 4.95
C GLU A 18 -0.51 -4.66 3.50
N HIS A 19 -1.57 -4.32 2.77
CA HIS A 19 -1.49 -3.89 1.38
C HIS A 19 -2.05 -2.49 1.25
N VAL A 20 -1.41 -1.69 0.43
CA VAL A 20 -1.87 -0.34 0.11
C VAL A 20 -2.50 -0.37 -1.28
N ILE A 21 -3.72 0.12 -1.37
CA ILE A 21 -4.42 0.23 -2.65
C ILE A 21 -4.56 1.71 -2.96
N ILE A 22 -4.05 2.13 -4.09
CA ILE A 22 -4.15 3.52 -4.53
C ILE A 22 -5.13 3.58 -5.68
N ASP A 23 -6.23 4.30 -5.46
CA ASP A 23 -7.25 4.50 -6.48
C ASP A 23 -6.95 5.81 -7.19
N HIS A 24 -6.70 5.72 -8.48
CA HIS A 24 -6.33 6.88 -9.29
C HIS A 24 -7.53 7.64 -9.84
N GLY A 25 -8.74 7.14 -9.59
CA GLY A 25 -9.97 7.86 -9.95
C GLY A 25 -10.47 7.66 -11.36
N ASN A 26 -9.77 6.90 -12.20
CA ASN A 26 -10.17 6.63 -13.57
C ASN A 26 -10.21 5.13 -13.84
N GLU A 27 -10.74 4.39 -12.88
CA GLU A 27 -10.86 2.94 -12.94
C GLU A 27 -9.50 2.23 -12.94
N GLN A 28 -8.47 2.92 -12.48
CA GLN A 28 -7.14 2.34 -12.33
C GLN A 28 -6.76 2.28 -10.87
N PHE A 29 -6.15 1.17 -10.51
CA PHE A 29 -5.71 0.94 -9.14
C PHE A 29 -4.27 0.46 -9.15
N THR A 30 -3.52 0.88 -8.15
CA THR A 30 -2.18 0.36 -7.90
C THR A 30 -2.22 -0.31 -6.54
N SER A 31 -1.72 -1.54 -6.45
CA SER A 31 -1.63 -2.23 -5.17
C SER A 31 -0.19 -2.63 -4.90
N MET A 32 0.20 -2.54 -3.65
CA MET A 32 1.56 -2.89 -3.25
C MET A 32 1.56 -3.25 -1.77
N LEU A 33 2.64 -3.87 -1.32
CA LEU A 33 2.81 -4.14 0.09
C LEU A 33 3.02 -2.82 0.84
N LYS A 34 2.48 -2.73 2.03
CA LYS A 34 2.62 -1.52 2.82
C LYS A 34 4.09 -1.21 3.12
N SER A 35 4.90 -2.23 3.35
CA SER A 35 6.34 -2.02 3.57
C SER A 35 7.00 -1.40 2.34
N THR A 36 6.59 -1.81 1.14
CA THR A 36 7.09 -1.21 -0.10
C THR A 36 6.63 0.24 -0.22
N TYR A 37 5.38 0.50 0.09
CA TYR A 37 4.84 1.85 0.05
C TYR A 37 5.58 2.76 1.03
N ASP A 38 5.81 2.30 2.25
CA ASP A 38 6.53 3.08 3.26
C ASP A 38 7.95 3.36 2.81
N ALA A 39 8.62 2.38 2.20
CA ALA A 39 9.98 2.56 1.69
C ALA A 39 10.00 3.61 0.58
N GLN A 40 9.01 3.60 -0.29
CA GLN A 40 8.92 4.61 -1.34
C GLN A 40 8.69 6.00 -0.77
N GLN A 41 7.81 6.11 0.23
CA GLN A 41 7.55 7.40 0.86
C GLN A 41 8.77 7.92 1.61
N ALA A 42 9.52 7.03 2.25
CA ALA A 42 10.75 7.41 2.92
C ALA A 42 11.78 7.91 1.92
N ALA A 43 11.88 7.26 0.76
CA ALA A 43 12.80 7.68 -0.29
C ALA A 43 12.41 9.05 -0.86
N LEU A 44 11.11 9.31 -0.97
CA LEU A 44 10.64 10.61 -1.46
C LEU A 44 10.87 11.72 -0.44
N SER A 45 10.88 11.37 0.85
CA SER A 45 11.05 12.33 1.93
C SER A 45 12.51 12.55 2.30
N ALA A 46 13.38 11.65 1.94
CA ALA A 46 14.80 11.70 2.30
C ALA A 46 15.55 12.50 1.24
N ASP A 47 15.99 13.64 1.62
CA ASP A 47 16.81 14.49 0.75
C ASP A 47 18.26 14.46 1.17
#